data_c5fddacbfa49adf6e8c8c9d918fccfca
#
_entry.id   c5fddacbfa49adf6e8c8c9d918fccfca
#
_cell.length_a   1.000
_cell.length_b   1.000
_cell.length_c   1.000
_cell.angle_alpha   90.00
_cell.angle_beta   90.00
_cell.angle_gamma   90.00
#
_symmetry.space_group_name_H-M   'P 1'
#
loop_
_entity.id
_entity.type
_entity.pdbx_description
1 polymer ?
#
loop_
_entity_poly.entity_id
_entity_poly.type
_entity_poly.pdbx_seq_one_letter_code
_entity_poly.pdbx_strand_id
1 'polypeptide(L)'
;MMKTKSHSISGAFVFMLLGVFAVFSMLLAVLGAQAYRATVDNSAAHTQKRIVTAFVRNAVRAQDERGAIAVEEHDGLPVLALSSELDGERYVQYIYSLNGKLCELFTSAEYPFASEDGEPVCDAQRFEPTLEGNLLTVRVTDANGEPSTVYIARRCAQ
;
A
#
# COMPACT_ATOMS: atom_id res chain seq x y z
N MET A 1 3.68 -71.07 -32.50
CA MET A 1 3.65 -70.59 -31.11
C MET A 1 4.13 -69.14 -31.10
N MET A 2 3.24 -68.20 -31.36
CA MET A 2 3.51 -66.74 -31.38
C MET A 2 2.49 -66.03 -30.48
N LYS A 3 2.84 -65.87 -29.19
CA LYS A 3 1.95 -65.25 -28.23
C LYS A 3 2.70 -64.48 -27.16
N THR A 4 3.55 -63.51 -27.53
CA THR A 4 4.31 -62.69 -26.55
C THR A 4 4.50 -61.22 -26.92
N LYS A 5 3.89 -60.71 -28.00
CA LYS A 5 4.07 -59.27 -28.38
C LYS A 5 2.93 -58.34 -27.91
N SER A 6 1.79 -58.86 -27.52
CA SER A 6 0.63 -58.04 -27.15
C SER A 6 0.76 -57.39 -25.76
N HIS A 7 1.36 -58.04 -24.78
CA HIS A 7 1.54 -57.49 -23.43
C HIS A 7 2.54 -56.36 -23.32
N SER A 8 3.58 -56.36 -24.15
CA SER A 8 4.62 -55.30 -24.16
C SER A 8 4.08 -53.96 -24.68
N ILE A 9 3.21 -53.97 -25.67
CA ILE A 9 2.63 -52.76 -26.29
C ILE A 9 1.62 -52.13 -25.32
N SER A 10 0.78 -52.92 -24.64
CA SER A 10 -0.15 -52.43 -23.63
C SER A 10 0.56 -51.82 -22.43
N GLY A 11 1.66 -52.40 -21.97
CA GLY A 11 2.46 -51.84 -20.88
C GLY A 11 3.11 -50.49 -21.27
N ALA A 12 3.70 -50.41 -22.47
CA ALA A 12 4.28 -49.13 -22.96
C ALA A 12 3.23 -48.01 -23.06
N PHE A 13 2.02 -48.35 -23.54
CA PHE A 13 0.90 -47.40 -23.62
C PHE A 13 0.48 -46.85 -22.24
N VAL A 14 0.34 -47.74 -21.24
CA VAL A 14 0.02 -47.33 -19.87
C VAL A 14 1.07 -46.42 -19.26
N PHE A 15 2.37 -46.74 -19.47
CA PHE A 15 3.44 -45.89 -18.98
C PHE A 15 3.46 -44.51 -19.67
N MET A 16 3.17 -44.45 -20.97
CA MET A 16 3.04 -43.18 -21.68
C MET A 16 1.86 -42.36 -21.17
N LEU A 17 0.74 -42.98 -20.93
CA LEU A 17 -0.46 -42.33 -20.35
C LEU A 17 -0.17 -41.75 -18.96
N LEU A 18 0.48 -42.56 -18.10
CA LEU A 18 0.90 -42.10 -16.76
C LEU A 18 1.89 -40.94 -16.83
N GLY A 19 2.84 -40.98 -17.76
CA GLY A 19 3.79 -39.87 -17.97
C GLY A 19 3.10 -38.59 -18.40
N VAL A 20 2.16 -38.66 -19.33
CA VAL A 20 1.37 -37.51 -19.77
C VAL A 20 0.54 -36.97 -18.61
N PHE A 21 -0.11 -37.85 -17.86
CA PHE A 21 -0.89 -37.44 -16.67
C PHE A 21 -0.01 -36.74 -15.62
N ALA A 22 1.18 -37.26 -15.35
CA ALA A 22 2.13 -36.63 -14.41
C ALA A 22 2.56 -35.22 -14.86
N VAL A 23 2.86 -35.07 -16.16
CA VAL A 23 3.23 -33.75 -16.73
C VAL A 23 2.05 -32.77 -16.61
N PHE A 24 0.83 -33.17 -16.96
CA PHE A 24 -0.34 -32.31 -16.82
C PHE A 24 -0.62 -31.93 -15.37
N SER A 25 -0.49 -32.89 -14.45
CA SER A 25 -0.65 -32.62 -13.01
C SER A 25 0.35 -31.60 -12.50
N MET A 26 1.61 -31.69 -12.95
CA MET A 26 2.64 -30.72 -12.58
C MET A 26 2.36 -29.34 -13.17
N LEU A 27 1.92 -29.24 -14.43
CA LEU A 27 1.52 -27.99 -15.05
C LEU A 27 0.37 -27.32 -14.31
N LEU A 28 -0.66 -28.08 -13.95
CA LEU A 28 -1.80 -27.57 -13.18
C LEU A 28 -1.37 -27.05 -11.80
N ALA A 29 -0.47 -27.75 -11.12
CA ALA A 29 0.06 -27.32 -9.83
C ALA A 29 0.84 -25.98 -9.95
N VAL A 30 1.69 -25.84 -10.99
CA VAL A 30 2.44 -24.59 -11.23
C VAL A 30 1.50 -23.44 -11.59
N LEU A 31 0.54 -23.67 -12.49
CA LEU A 31 -0.44 -22.64 -12.86
C LEU A 31 -1.31 -22.23 -11.67
N GLY A 32 -1.75 -23.19 -10.85
CA GLY A 32 -2.50 -22.93 -9.63
C GLY A 32 -1.72 -22.08 -8.63
N ALA A 33 -0.44 -22.39 -8.42
CA ALA A 33 0.44 -21.60 -7.55
C ALA A 33 0.67 -20.18 -8.07
N GLN A 34 0.82 -19.99 -9.38
CA GLN A 34 0.97 -18.66 -9.99
C GLN A 34 -0.32 -17.84 -9.86
N ALA A 35 -1.49 -18.42 -10.14
CA ALA A 35 -2.78 -17.76 -9.98
C ALA A 35 -3.04 -17.35 -8.52
N TYR A 36 -2.69 -18.22 -7.58
CA TYR A 36 -2.81 -17.91 -6.15
C TYR A 36 -1.92 -16.72 -5.74
N ARG A 37 -0.64 -16.72 -6.15
CA ARG A 37 0.27 -15.60 -5.87
C ARG A 37 -0.26 -14.28 -6.45
N ALA A 38 -0.66 -14.27 -7.71
CA ALA A 38 -1.22 -13.08 -8.34
C ALA A 38 -2.46 -12.54 -7.61
N THR A 39 -3.31 -13.41 -7.07
CA THR A 39 -4.49 -13.00 -6.30
C THR A 39 -4.11 -12.41 -4.94
N VAL A 40 -3.13 -13.02 -4.25
CA VAL A 40 -2.65 -12.52 -2.95
C VAL A 40 -1.98 -11.15 -3.10
N ASP A 41 -1.09 -11.00 -4.10
CA ASP A 41 -0.38 -9.75 -4.35
C ASP A 41 -1.33 -8.61 -4.72
N ASN A 42 -2.31 -8.86 -5.57
CA ASN A 42 -3.35 -7.88 -5.90
C ASN A 42 -4.21 -7.49 -4.68
N SER A 43 -4.56 -8.46 -3.84
CA SER A 43 -5.34 -8.19 -2.62
C SER A 43 -4.57 -7.35 -1.62
N ALA A 44 -3.27 -7.58 -1.47
CA ALA A 44 -2.39 -6.81 -0.59
C ALA A 44 -2.28 -5.35 -1.08
N ALA A 45 -2.03 -5.12 -2.37
CA ALA A 45 -1.93 -3.79 -2.98
C ALA A 45 -3.24 -2.99 -2.83
N HIS A 46 -4.39 -3.61 -3.09
CA HIS A 46 -5.69 -2.97 -2.89
C HIS A 46 -5.98 -2.63 -1.44
N THR A 47 -5.58 -3.48 -0.51
CA THR A 47 -5.73 -3.25 0.94
C THR A 47 -4.86 -2.08 1.38
N GLN A 48 -3.61 -2.01 0.95
CA GLN A 48 -2.67 -0.94 1.26
C GLN A 48 -3.20 0.44 0.82
N LYS A 49 -3.66 0.53 -0.44
CA LYS A 49 -4.27 1.75 -0.98
C LYS A 49 -5.48 2.23 -0.15
N ARG A 50 -6.31 1.30 0.31
CA ARG A 50 -7.47 1.62 1.16
C ARG A 50 -7.04 2.11 2.54
N ILE A 51 -6.00 1.52 3.14
CA ILE A 51 -5.45 1.94 4.44
C ILE A 51 -4.96 3.37 4.35
N VAL A 52 -4.06 3.68 3.42
CA VAL A 52 -3.52 5.04 3.23
C VAL A 52 -4.63 6.06 2.99
N THR A 53 -5.56 5.74 2.07
CA THR A 53 -6.67 6.65 1.74
C THR A 53 -7.56 6.91 2.95
N ALA A 54 -7.90 5.87 3.71
CA ALA A 54 -8.74 5.99 4.90
C ALA A 54 -8.02 6.75 6.01
N PHE A 55 -6.74 6.46 6.24
CA PHE A 55 -5.91 7.11 7.24
C PHE A 55 -5.82 8.61 6.99
N VAL A 56 -5.33 9.02 5.81
CA VAL A 56 -5.17 10.44 5.47
C VAL A 56 -6.53 11.17 5.50
N ARG A 57 -7.58 10.56 4.95
CA ARG A 57 -8.92 11.17 4.97
C ARG A 57 -9.46 11.35 6.39
N ASN A 58 -9.25 10.39 7.27
CA ASN A 58 -9.70 10.47 8.65
C ASN A 58 -8.89 11.51 9.42
N ALA A 59 -7.57 11.55 9.27
CA ALA A 59 -6.71 12.54 9.89
C ALA A 59 -7.11 13.96 9.46
N VAL A 60 -7.27 14.20 8.15
CA VAL A 60 -7.70 15.51 7.63
C VAL A 60 -9.09 15.91 8.12
N ARG A 61 -10.03 14.97 8.18
CA ARG A 61 -11.41 15.28 8.65
C ARG A 61 -11.49 15.55 10.14
N ALA A 62 -10.61 14.94 10.93
CA ALA A 62 -10.56 15.19 12.37
C ALA A 62 -10.06 16.60 12.69
N GLN A 63 -9.23 17.18 11.81
CA GLN A 63 -8.58 18.47 11.99
C GLN A 63 -9.05 19.53 10.96
N ASP A 64 -10.25 19.36 10.36
CA ASP A 64 -10.78 20.26 9.32
C ASP A 64 -11.32 21.56 9.95
N GLU A 65 -10.42 22.26 10.61
CA GLU A 65 -10.63 23.62 11.14
C GLU A 65 -9.88 24.64 10.28
N ARG A 66 -10.26 25.92 10.40
CA ARG A 66 -9.65 26.98 9.62
C ARG A 66 -8.16 27.12 9.98
N GLY A 67 -7.29 26.98 8.97
CA GLY A 67 -5.83 27.11 9.15
C GLY A 67 -5.15 25.90 9.81
N ALA A 68 -5.89 24.83 10.11
CA ALA A 68 -5.32 23.65 10.75
C ALA A 68 -4.50 22.75 9.81
N ILE A 69 -4.69 22.89 8.49
CA ILE A 69 -4.07 22.00 7.49
C ILE A 69 -3.07 22.78 6.66
N ALA A 70 -1.82 22.37 6.68
CA ALA A 70 -0.73 22.92 5.88
C ALA A 70 0.04 21.80 5.16
N VAL A 71 0.67 22.17 4.05
CA VAL A 71 1.67 21.35 3.36
C VAL A 71 2.99 22.08 3.48
N GLU A 72 3.96 21.42 4.06
CA GLU A 72 5.27 21.97 4.41
C GLU A 72 6.37 21.08 3.85
N GLU A 73 7.59 21.58 3.86
CA GLU A 73 8.79 20.81 3.54
C GLU A 73 9.74 20.86 4.74
N HIS A 74 10.07 19.69 5.27
CA HIS A 74 11.02 19.53 6.35
C HIS A 74 12.13 18.56 5.92
N ASP A 75 13.38 19.00 5.99
CA ASP A 75 14.57 18.20 5.60
C ASP A 75 14.48 17.60 4.17
N GLY A 76 13.82 18.32 3.25
CA GLY A 76 13.59 17.86 1.87
C GLY A 76 12.47 16.83 1.74
N LEU A 77 11.72 16.57 2.82
CA LEU A 77 10.54 15.69 2.81
C LEU A 77 9.26 16.54 2.70
N PRO A 78 8.36 16.22 1.76
CA PRO A 78 7.04 16.82 1.73
C PRO A 78 6.20 16.24 2.88
N VAL A 79 5.65 17.12 3.70
CA VAL A 79 4.94 16.80 4.94
C VAL A 79 3.55 17.41 4.92
N LEU A 80 2.55 16.64 5.30
CA LEU A 80 1.22 17.15 5.63
C LEU A 80 1.16 17.42 7.13
N ALA A 81 1.03 18.69 7.50
CA ALA A 81 0.92 19.14 8.88
C ALA A 81 -0.55 19.43 9.23
N LEU A 82 -1.04 18.81 10.29
CA LEU A 82 -2.38 18.94 10.80
C LEU A 82 -2.30 19.47 12.24
N SER A 83 -2.65 20.75 12.44
CA SER A 83 -2.60 21.40 13.75
C SER A 83 -3.89 21.21 14.51
N SER A 84 -3.79 21.00 15.82
CA SER A 84 -4.91 20.95 16.76
C SER A 84 -4.58 21.68 18.05
N GLU A 85 -5.60 22.10 18.77
CA GLU A 85 -5.47 22.67 20.11
C GLU A 85 -6.12 21.72 21.12
N LEU A 86 -5.33 21.30 22.11
CA LEU A 86 -5.75 20.43 23.19
C LEU A 86 -5.39 21.09 24.53
N ASP A 87 -6.38 21.33 25.38
CA ASP A 87 -6.20 21.94 26.71
C ASP A 87 -5.42 23.27 26.70
N GLY A 88 -5.53 24.05 25.60
CA GLY A 88 -4.82 25.31 25.42
C GLY A 88 -3.39 25.19 24.90
N GLU A 89 -2.94 23.99 24.62
CA GLU A 89 -1.66 23.72 23.98
C GLU A 89 -1.86 23.33 22.50
N ARG A 90 -0.95 23.77 21.65
CA ARG A 90 -0.97 23.44 20.22
C ARG A 90 -0.16 22.19 19.95
N TYR A 91 -0.79 21.23 19.27
CA TYR A 91 -0.17 20.02 18.79
C TYR A 91 -0.20 19.96 17.26
N VAL A 92 0.75 19.27 16.68
CA VAL A 92 0.84 19.04 15.24
C VAL A 92 1.00 17.55 14.97
N GLN A 93 0.15 17.03 14.10
CA GLN A 93 0.27 15.70 13.52
C GLN A 93 0.91 15.84 12.15
N TYR A 94 2.11 15.33 11.99
CA TYR A 94 2.84 15.30 10.73
C TYR A 94 2.67 13.96 10.06
N ILE A 95 2.34 13.96 8.76
CA ILE A 95 2.24 12.75 7.92
C ILE A 95 3.20 12.91 6.76
N TYR A 96 4.12 11.95 6.60
CA TYR A 96 5.19 11.99 5.61
C TYR A 96 5.65 10.58 5.24
N SER A 97 6.48 10.44 4.20
CA SER A 97 7.11 9.15 3.88
C SER A 97 8.58 9.18 4.23
N LEU A 98 9.04 8.13 4.95
CA LEU A 98 10.44 7.94 5.30
C LEU A 98 10.81 6.47 5.14
N ASN A 99 11.94 6.19 4.46
CA ASN A 99 12.46 4.84 4.25
C ASN A 99 11.43 3.82 3.72
N GLY A 100 10.56 4.25 2.79
CA GLY A 100 9.54 3.39 2.18
C GLY A 100 8.32 3.11 3.06
N LYS A 101 8.16 3.88 4.13
CA LYS A 101 7.00 3.83 5.04
C LYS A 101 6.29 5.17 5.08
N LEU A 102 4.97 5.15 5.16
CA LEU A 102 4.20 6.30 5.62
C LEU A 102 4.33 6.38 7.12
N CYS A 103 4.79 7.51 7.62
CA CYS A 103 5.00 7.76 9.04
C CYS A 103 4.05 8.85 9.55
N GLU A 104 3.73 8.75 10.82
CA GLU A 104 2.98 9.72 11.58
C GLU A 104 3.79 10.18 12.78
N LEU A 105 3.93 11.50 12.96
CA LEU A 105 4.52 12.10 14.15
C LEU A 105 3.50 13.04 14.79
N PHE A 106 3.10 12.75 16.01
CA PHE A 106 2.24 13.63 16.81
C PHE A 106 3.08 14.26 17.93
N THR A 107 3.23 15.58 17.89
CA THR A 107 4.08 16.31 18.85
C THR A 107 3.50 17.68 19.18
N SER A 108 3.94 18.28 20.29
CA SER A 108 3.62 19.68 20.58
C SER A 108 4.28 20.61 19.54
N ALA A 109 3.60 21.69 19.17
CA ALA A 109 4.12 22.67 18.22
C ALA A 109 5.38 23.43 18.71
N GLU A 110 5.73 23.28 19.99
CA GLU A 110 6.95 23.85 20.57
C GLU A 110 8.20 23.02 20.25
N TYR A 111 8.04 21.76 19.89
CA TYR A 111 9.17 20.88 19.56
C TYR A 111 9.45 20.90 18.05
N PRO A 112 10.73 20.90 17.65
CA PRO A 112 11.10 20.83 16.25
C PRO A 112 10.65 19.49 15.65
N PHE A 113 10.34 19.50 14.35
CA PHE A 113 10.10 18.27 13.60
C PHE A 113 11.38 17.42 13.54
N ALA A 114 11.26 16.15 13.87
CA ALA A 114 12.34 15.15 13.74
C ALA A 114 11.76 13.93 13.02
N SER A 115 12.25 13.68 11.81
CA SER A 115 11.67 12.65 10.93
C SER A 115 11.84 11.22 11.46
N GLU A 116 12.84 10.99 12.31
CA GLU A 116 13.10 9.69 12.93
C GLU A 116 12.13 9.34 14.08
N ASP A 117 11.46 10.34 14.65
CA ASP A 117 10.54 10.14 15.79
C ASP A 117 9.14 9.70 15.35
N GLY A 118 8.88 9.64 14.05
CA GLY A 118 7.60 9.22 13.51
C GLY A 118 7.36 7.72 13.58
N GLU A 119 6.13 7.34 13.93
CA GLU A 119 5.69 5.95 13.93
C GLU A 119 5.27 5.49 12.54
N PRO A 120 5.71 4.31 12.06
CA PRO A 120 5.30 3.80 10.76
C PRO A 120 3.85 3.29 10.80
N VAL A 121 3.04 3.78 9.87
CA VAL A 121 1.62 3.41 9.71
C VAL A 121 1.45 2.28 8.69
N CYS A 122 2.10 2.41 7.53
CA CYS A 122 2.00 1.43 6.44
C CYS A 122 3.13 1.63 5.42
N ASP A 123 3.23 0.71 4.45
CA ASP A 123 4.21 0.83 3.38
C ASP A 123 3.80 1.93 2.38
N ALA A 124 4.72 2.87 2.10
CA ALA A 124 4.55 3.88 1.06
C ALA A 124 5.91 4.44 0.65
N GLN A 125 6.30 4.23 -0.60
CA GLN A 125 7.57 4.72 -1.13
C GLN A 125 7.60 6.24 -1.26
N ARG A 126 6.45 6.85 -1.59
CA ARG A 126 6.30 8.30 -1.73
C ARG A 126 4.97 8.76 -1.16
N PHE A 127 5.04 9.95 -0.59
CA PHE A 127 3.88 10.70 -0.11
C PHE A 127 4.06 12.15 -0.52
N GLU A 128 3.22 12.64 -1.42
CA GLU A 128 3.32 13.98 -2.02
C GLU A 128 1.99 14.72 -1.81
N PRO A 129 1.82 15.42 -0.69
CA PRO A 129 0.67 16.27 -0.46
C PRO A 129 0.80 17.59 -1.23
N THR A 130 -0.28 18.08 -1.79
CA THR A 130 -0.39 19.42 -2.38
C THR A 130 -1.71 20.05 -1.96
N LEU A 131 -1.68 21.35 -1.64
CA LEU A 131 -2.84 22.10 -1.18
C LEU A 131 -3.10 23.28 -2.10
N GLU A 132 -4.23 23.24 -2.82
CA GLU A 132 -4.65 24.31 -3.72
C GLU A 132 -6.04 24.83 -3.28
N GLY A 133 -6.08 26.01 -2.71
CA GLY A 133 -7.30 26.57 -2.15
C GLY A 133 -7.87 25.66 -1.06
N ASN A 134 -9.05 25.08 -1.29
CA ASN A 134 -9.67 24.14 -0.37
C ASN A 134 -9.51 22.67 -0.78
N LEU A 135 -8.74 22.38 -1.80
CA LEU A 135 -8.52 21.01 -2.27
C LEU A 135 -7.14 20.52 -1.82
N LEU A 136 -7.12 19.53 -0.95
CA LEU A 136 -5.93 18.75 -0.63
C LEU A 136 -5.85 17.56 -1.59
N THR A 137 -4.77 17.49 -2.36
CA THR A 137 -4.46 16.37 -3.22
C THR A 137 -3.25 15.63 -2.65
N VAL A 138 -3.38 14.34 -2.41
CA VAL A 138 -2.29 13.52 -1.88
C VAL A 138 -1.99 12.42 -2.89
N ARG A 139 -0.78 12.44 -3.45
CA ARG A 139 -0.25 11.35 -4.26
C ARG A 139 0.57 10.42 -3.40
N VAL A 140 0.29 9.14 -3.51
CA VAL A 140 0.99 8.09 -2.76
C VAL A 140 1.45 7.02 -3.73
N THR A 141 2.71 6.63 -3.64
CA THR A 141 3.25 5.47 -4.36
C THR A 141 3.42 4.33 -3.37
N ASP A 142 2.81 3.20 -3.65
CA ASP A 142 2.87 2.03 -2.78
C ASP A 142 4.23 1.29 -2.85
N ALA A 143 4.38 0.20 -2.11
CA ALA A 143 5.59 -0.62 -2.10
C ALA A 143 5.93 -1.24 -3.48
N ASN A 144 4.93 -1.41 -4.35
CA ASN A 144 5.10 -1.98 -5.70
C ASN A 144 5.39 -0.91 -6.76
N GLY A 145 5.43 0.38 -6.36
CA GLY A 145 5.62 1.49 -7.29
C GLY A 145 4.33 1.98 -7.97
N GLU A 146 3.15 1.46 -7.55
CA GLU A 146 1.88 1.85 -8.12
C GLU A 146 1.38 3.18 -7.52
N PRO A 147 1.13 4.20 -8.35
CA PRO A 147 0.65 5.48 -7.85
C PRO A 147 -0.84 5.44 -7.54
N SER A 148 -1.22 6.17 -6.52
CA SER A 148 -2.61 6.45 -6.20
C SER A 148 -2.78 7.91 -5.79
N THR A 149 -3.94 8.49 -6.07
CA THR A 149 -4.24 9.88 -5.73
C THR A 149 -5.52 9.95 -4.93
N VAL A 150 -5.45 10.69 -3.83
CA VAL A 150 -6.58 10.98 -2.94
C VAL A 150 -6.90 12.46 -3.03
N TYR A 151 -8.17 12.78 -3.26
CA TYR A 151 -8.68 14.14 -3.27
C TYR A 151 -9.57 14.37 -2.05
N ILE A 152 -9.28 15.42 -1.29
CA ILE A 152 -10.03 15.77 -0.08
C ILE A 152 -10.37 17.26 -0.15
N ALA A 153 -11.67 17.55 -0.28
CA ALA A 153 -12.15 18.92 -0.16
C ALA A 153 -12.27 19.29 1.33
N ARG A 154 -11.58 20.36 1.74
CA ARG A 154 -11.70 20.93 3.08
C ARG A 154 -13.03 21.66 3.21
N ARG A 155 -13.65 21.53 4.37
CA ARG A 155 -14.92 22.24 4.67
C ARG A 155 -14.69 23.68 5.10
N CYS A 156 -13.59 23.90 5.83
CA CYS A 156 -13.16 25.22 6.29
C CYS A 156 -12.04 25.75 5.41
N ALA A 157 -12.40 26.41 4.29
CA ALA A 157 -11.46 27.21 3.50
C ALA A 157 -11.11 28.51 4.25
N GLN A 158 -9.92 29.05 3.95
CA GLN A 158 -9.46 30.36 4.48
C GLN A 158 -10.43 31.48 4.16
#